data_a90e133d3d3901f399502e0bc78711e4
#
_entry.id   a90e133d3d3901f399502e0bc78711e4
#
_cell.length_a   1.000
_cell.length_b   1.000
_cell.length_c   1.000
_cell.angle_alpha   90.00
_cell.angle_beta   90.00
_cell.angle_gamma   90.00
#
_symmetry.space_group_name_H-M   'P 1'
#
loop_
_entity.id
_entity.type
_entity.pdbx_description
1 polymer ?
#
loop_
_entity_poly.entity_id
_entity_poly.type
_entity_poly.pdbx_seq_one_letter_code
_entity_poly.pdbx_strand_id
1 'polypeptide(L)'
;MKKHLCFFLCSLLVFLTGCSHSQTIRFGAADIGGMYYSFANSYSGFASKDNESYKFEVKNTAGSAANLRLLSDHYIDLGIAQADLIQDAYNGRNAFENNICRGYKAVSSLYTEACQIVVRSDSDIQTLDDLQDRKVSIGAAESGTERNAKEILSFSGLNDQLVETVNLDYTKAASMLASGKIDAFFCTAGIRTTVIDELSKECKIRLLSI
;
A
#
# COMPACT_ATOMS: atom_id res chain seq x y z
N MET A 1 41.81 43.45 -28.26
CA MET A 1 40.73 42.59 -28.70
C MET A 1 40.92 41.12 -28.29
N LYS A 2 42.08 40.49 -28.48
CA LYS A 2 42.30 39.05 -28.13
C LYS A 2 42.17 38.72 -26.61
N LYS A 3 42.54 39.61 -25.70
CA LYS A 3 42.47 39.42 -24.25
C LYS A 3 41.02 39.45 -23.72
N HIS A 4 40.14 40.27 -24.29
CA HIS A 4 38.73 40.34 -23.89
C HIS A 4 37.91 39.17 -24.43
N LEU A 5 38.32 38.61 -25.58
CA LEU A 5 37.67 37.42 -26.16
C LEU A 5 37.93 36.15 -25.33
N CYS A 6 39.17 35.99 -24.81
CA CYS A 6 39.48 34.88 -23.89
C CYS A 6 38.73 34.97 -22.56
N PHE A 7 38.54 36.16 -22.01
CA PHE A 7 37.79 36.35 -20.76
C PHE A 7 36.31 36.04 -20.93
N PHE A 8 35.74 36.40 -22.09
CA PHE A 8 34.36 36.09 -22.43
C PHE A 8 34.13 34.59 -22.66
N LEU A 9 35.10 33.89 -23.28
CA LEU A 9 35.05 32.46 -23.51
C LEU A 9 35.20 31.67 -22.21
N CYS A 10 36.04 32.07 -21.26
CA CYS A 10 36.18 31.49 -19.95
C CYS A 10 34.93 31.72 -19.08
N SER A 11 34.29 32.91 -19.18
CA SER A 11 33.03 33.19 -18.49
C SER A 11 31.87 32.33 -18.99
N LEU A 12 31.82 32.01 -20.28
CA LEU A 12 30.78 31.17 -20.88
C LEU A 12 30.91 29.69 -20.46
N LEU A 13 32.16 29.22 -20.19
CA LEU A 13 32.41 27.85 -19.73
C LEU A 13 31.97 27.60 -18.28
N VAL A 14 31.92 28.62 -17.44
CA VAL A 14 31.49 28.49 -16.03
C VAL A 14 29.97 28.27 -15.90
N PHE A 15 29.18 28.66 -16.90
CA PHE A 15 27.71 28.42 -16.90
C PHE A 15 27.31 27.04 -17.40
N LEU A 16 28.27 26.21 -17.85
CA LEU A 16 28.01 24.83 -18.31
C LEU A 16 28.20 23.77 -17.23
N THR A 17 28.50 24.15 -15.98
CA THR A 17 28.38 23.24 -14.85
C THR A 17 26.87 23.02 -14.55
N GLY A 18 26.22 22.25 -15.41
CA GLY A 18 24.86 21.80 -15.17
C GLY A 18 24.82 21.07 -13.85
N CYS A 19 24.06 21.59 -12.90
CA CYS A 19 23.69 20.85 -11.72
C CYS A 19 23.15 19.49 -12.18
N SER A 20 23.81 18.41 -11.83
CA SER A 20 23.26 17.07 -11.92
C SER A 20 22.01 17.06 -11.05
N HIS A 21 20.85 17.34 -11.65
CA HIS A 21 19.58 17.31 -10.94
C HIS A 21 19.16 15.86 -10.85
N SER A 22 19.31 15.26 -9.68
CA SER A 22 18.75 13.91 -9.47
C SER A 22 17.25 13.97 -9.63
N GLN A 23 16.70 13.08 -10.46
CA GLN A 23 15.26 12.95 -10.65
C GLN A 23 14.68 12.24 -9.43
N THR A 24 13.67 12.82 -8.80
CA THR A 24 12.93 12.15 -7.73
C THR A 24 11.87 11.22 -8.30
N ILE A 25 11.93 9.95 -7.90
CA ILE A 25 10.95 8.91 -8.22
C ILE A 25 10.07 8.70 -6.99
N ARG A 26 8.81 9.05 -7.09
CA ARG A 26 7.82 8.88 -6.02
C ARG A 26 7.23 7.47 -6.10
N PHE A 27 7.40 6.67 -5.05
CA PHE A 27 6.99 5.27 -5.00
C PHE A 27 5.85 5.08 -3.99
N GLY A 28 4.62 4.88 -4.47
CA GLY A 28 3.44 4.58 -3.65
C GLY A 28 3.49 3.16 -3.10
N ALA A 29 3.49 3.02 -1.77
CA ALA A 29 3.82 1.79 -1.09
C ALA A 29 2.75 1.26 -0.13
N ALA A 30 1.70 1.96 0.18
CA ALA A 30 0.71 1.63 1.20
C ALA A 30 1.23 1.75 2.66
N ASP A 31 0.63 1.03 3.60
CA ASP A 31 0.89 1.14 5.03
C ASP A 31 2.30 0.71 5.44
N ILE A 32 2.87 1.44 6.40
CA ILE A 32 4.23 1.22 6.94
C ILE A 32 4.40 -0.19 7.53
N GLY A 33 3.35 -0.76 8.14
CA GLY A 33 3.36 -2.12 8.68
C GLY A 33 3.23 -3.23 7.64
N GLY A 34 3.01 -2.88 6.37
CA GLY A 34 2.72 -3.81 5.27
C GLY A 34 3.94 -4.20 4.44
N MET A 35 3.76 -5.25 3.63
CA MET A 35 4.82 -5.79 2.76
C MET A 35 5.17 -4.81 1.61
N TYR A 36 4.22 -4.05 1.08
CA TYR A 36 4.47 -3.05 0.03
C TYR A 36 5.50 -2.02 0.48
N TYR A 37 5.33 -1.50 1.68
CA TYR A 37 6.24 -0.51 2.23
C TYR A 37 7.65 -1.07 2.45
N SER A 38 7.75 -2.29 2.98
CA SER A 38 9.02 -2.99 3.17
C SER A 38 9.73 -3.24 1.85
N PHE A 39 9.00 -3.71 0.83
CA PHE A 39 9.54 -3.90 -0.52
C PHE A 39 10.01 -2.60 -1.15
N ALA A 40 9.16 -1.56 -1.14
CA ALA A 40 9.49 -0.27 -1.75
C ALA A 40 10.75 0.35 -1.15
N ASN A 41 10.93 0.27 0.18
CA ASN A 41 12.14 0.75 0.84
C ASN A 41 13.39 -0.06 0.44
N SER A 42 13.27 -1.39 0.42
CA SER A 42 14.38 -2.27 0.03
C SER A 42 14.79 -2.01 -1.42
N TYR A 43 13.82 -1.98 -2.33
CA TYR A 43 14.05 -1.68 -3.75
C TYR A 43 14.68 -0.30 -3.93
N SER A 44 14.15 0.72 -3.29
CA SER A 44 14.66 2.10 -3.35
C SER A 44 16.10 2.18 -2.87
N GLY A 45 16.44 1.46 -1.80
CA GLY A 45 17.78 1.38 -1.26
C GLY A 45 18.79 0.73 -2.23
N PHE A 46 18.37 -0.30 -2.97
CA PHE A 46 19.19 -0.92 -4.01
C PHE A 46 19.32 -0.01 -5.23
N ALA A 47 18.22 0.46 -5.78
CA ALA A 47 18.21 1.24 -7.01
C ALA A 47 18.97 2.58 -6.88
N SER A 48 18.93 3.21 -5.70
CA SER A 48 19.69 4.45 -5.45
C SER A 48 21.20 4.23 -5.36
N LYS A 49 21.67 3.03 -5.02
CA LYS A 49 23.10 2.70 -4.99
C LYS A 49 23.68 2.52 -6.40
N ASP A 50 22.87 1.96 -7.29
CA ASP A 50 23.31 1.63 -8.65
C ASP A 50 23.23 2.85 -9.59
N ASN A 51 22.43 3.87 -9.25
CA ASN A 51 22.27 5.05 -10.09
C ASN A 51 21.94 6.31 -9.27
N GLU A 52 22.96 7.13 -9.05
CA GLU A 52 22.86 8.40 -8.30
C GLU A 52 21.98 9.47 -9.01
N SER A 53 21.64 9.27 -10.29
CA SER A 53 20.76 10.16 -11.04
C SER A 53 19.32 10.09 -10.57
N TYR A 54 18.94 9.04 -9.81
CA TYR A 54 17.59 8.87 -9.28
C TYR A 54 17.58 8.84 -7.76
N LYS A 55 16.68 9.63 -7.19
CA LYS A 55 16.36 9.61 -5.76
C LYS A 55 14.95 9.04 -5.58
N PHE A 56 14.82 7.97 -4.82
CA PHE A 56 13.51 7.39 -4.52
C PHE A 56 12.91 8.02 -3.27
N GLU A 57 11.63 8.35 -3.35
CA GLU A 57 10.82 8.81 -2.23
C GLU A 57 9.64 7.84 -2.04
N VAL A 58 9.74 6.99 -1.01
CA VAL A 58 8.69 6.03 -0.67
C VAL A 58 7.56 6.77 0.03
N LYS A 59 6.36 6.68 -0.54
CA LYS A 59 5.13 7.32 -0.03
C LYS A 59 4.27 6.30 0.70
N ASN A 60 3.91 6.62 1.93
CA ASN A 60 2.82 5.93 2.61
C ASN A 60 1.51 6.34 1.93
N THR A 61 0.75 5.35 1.47
CA THR A 61 -0.56 5.53 0.79
C THR A 61 -1.58 4.59 1.42
N ALA A 62 -2.84 4.73 1.05
CA ALA A 62 -3.87 3.82 1.51
C ALA A 62 -3.75 2.39 0.93
N GLY A 63 -3.07 2.21 -0.21
CA GLY A 63 -2.86 0.90 -0.83
C GLY A 63 -3.23 0.85 -2.31
N SER A 64 -3.70 -0.31 -2.77
CA SER A 64 -3.82 -0.63 -4.19
C SER A 64 -4.68 0.33 -4.99
N ALA A 65 -5.92 0.61 -4.56
CA ALA A 65 -6.81 1.50 -5.31
C ALA A 65 -6.29 2.95 -5.31
N ALA A 66 -5.79 3.42 -4.15
CA ALA A 66 -5.18 4.74 -4.04
C ALA A 66 -3.96 4.87 -4.96
N ASN A 67 -3.07 3.85 -5.00
CA ASN A 67 -1.90 3.86 -5.85
C ASN A 67 -2.25 3.93 -7.34
N LEU A 68 -3.29 3.21 -7.77
CA LEU A 68 -3.75 3.24 -9.16
C LEU A 68 -4.31 4.61 -9.56
N ARG A 69 -5.02 5.30 -8.67
CA ARG A 69 -5.46 6.69 -8.89
C ARG A 69 -4.28 7.63 -8.97
N LEU A 70 -3.36 7.55 -7.99
CA LEU A 70 -2.17 8.39 -7.93
C LEU A 70 -1.24 8.21 -9.14
N LEU A 71 -1.12 6.97 -9.67
CA LEU A 71 -0.39 6.68 -10.91
C LEU A 71 -1.09 7.30 -12.13
N SER A 72 -2.41 7.12 -12.23
CA SER A 72 -3.21 7.69 -13.33
C SER A 72 -3.13 9.22 -13.37
N ASP A 73 -3.11 9.86 -12.21
CA ASP A 73 -3.03 11.31 -12.04
C ASP A 73 -1.60 11.85 -12.02
N HIS A 74 -0.58 10.99 -12.20
CA HIS A 74 0.84 11.34 -12.20
C HIS A 74 1.35 11.94 -10.88
N TYR A 75 0.70 11.64 -9.75
CA TYR A 75 1.19 12.02 -8.41
C TYR A 75 2.30 11.12 -7.90
N ILE A 76 2.35 9.86 -8.36
CA ILE A 76 3.45 8.92 -8.12
C ILE A 76 3.96 8.36 -9.44
N ASP A 77 5.21 7.91 -9.46
CA ASP A 77 5.89 7.40 -10.63
C ASP A 77 5.94 5.88 -10.66
N LEU A 78 5.96 5.26 -9.48
CA LEU A 78 5.86 3.81 -9.25
C LEU A 78 4.79 3.54 -8.20
N GLY A 79 4.16 2.39 -8.27
CA GLY A 79 3.19 1.94 -7.27
C GLY A 79 3.05 0.43 -7.25
N ILE A 80 2.70 -0.12 -6.08
CA ILE A 80 2.37 -1.54 -5.93
C ILE A 80 0.85 -1.64 -5.80
N ALA A 81 0.26 -2.59 -6.52
CA ALA A 81 -1.18 -2.82 -6.48
C ALA A 81 -1.51 -4.30 -6.75
N GLN A 82 -2.62 -4.76 -6.22
CA GLN A 82 -3.18 -6.08 -6.49
C GLN A 82 -3.62 -6.19 -7.95
N ALA A 83 -3.46 -7.37 -8.53
CA ALA A 83 -3.73 -7.62 -9.95
C ALA A 83 -5.21 -7.47 -10.32
N ASP A 84 -6.12 -7.86 -9.43
CA ASP A 84 -7.57 -7.71 -9.60
C ASP A 84 -7.99 -6.23 -9.61
N LEU A 85 -7.43 -5.40 -8.71
CA LEU A 85 -7.67 -3.96 -8.69
C LEU A 85 -7.07 -3.25 -9.92
N ILE A 86 -5.92 -3.71 -10.45
CA ILE A 86 -5.39 -3.20 -11.72
C ILE A 86 -6.39 -3.45 -12.84
N GLN A 87 -6.99 -4.64 -12.88
CA GLN A 87 -8.00 -5.00 -13.88
C GLN A 87 -9.28 -4.18 -13.72
N ASP A 88 -9.76 -4.01 -12.49
CA ASP A 88 -10.95 -3.20 -12.19
C ASP A 88 -10.72 -1.73 -12.60
N ALA A 89 -9.57 -1.16 -12.25
CA ALA A 89 -9.21 0.22 -12.57
C ALA A 89 -9.14 0.46 -14.08
N TYR A 90 -8.51 -0.45 -14.81
CA TYR A 90 -8.37 -0.35 -16.27
C TYR A 90 -9.72 -0.45 -16.99
N ASN A 91 -10.65 -1.28 -16.49
CA ASN A 91 -11.96 -1.51 -17.09
C ASN A 91 -13.07 -0.62 -16.51
N GLY A 92 -12.79 0.21 -15.50
CA GLY A 92 -13.80 1.04 -14.84
C GLY A 92 -14.85 0.21 -14.11
N ARG A 93 -14.43 -0.72 -13.26
CA ARG A 93 -15.33 -1.58 -12.48
C ARG A 93 -15.23 -1.27 -11.00
N ASN A 94 -16.26 -1.67 -10.24
CA ASN A 94 -16.29 -1.56 -8.78
C ASN A 94 -15.94 -0.14 -8.30
N ALA A 95 -14.91 0.01 -7.48
CA ALA A 95 -14.45 1.30 -6.96
C ALA A 95 -14.02 2.32 -8.05
N PHE A 96 -13.93 1.90 -9.32
CA PHE A 96 -13.47 2.72 -10.45
C PHE A 96 -14.56 2.99 -11.50
N GLU A 97 -15.84 2.67 -11.24
CA GLU A 97 -16.94 2.85 -12.21
C GLU A 97 -17.05 4.29 -12.73
N ASN A 98 -16.80 5.28 -11.87
CA ASN A 98 -16.87 6.70 -12.24
C ASN A 98 -15.50 7.33 -12.50
N ASN A 99 -14.41 6.58 -12.37
CA ASN A 99 -13.05 7.08 -12.55
C ASN A 99 -12.10 5.98 -13.04
N ILE A 100 -12.10 5.78 -14.35
CA ILE A 100 -11.21 4.80 -15.00
C ILE A 100 -9.77 5.28 -14.87
N CYS A 101 -8.93 4.43 -14.29
CA CYS A 101 -7.51 4.72 -14.11
C CYS A 101 -6.67 4.01 -15.18
N ARG A 102 -5.95 4.80 -15.99
CA ARG A 102 -5.10 4.33 -17.09
C ARG A 102 -3.82 5.16 -17.15
N GLY A 103 -2.97 4.90 -18.15
CA GLY A 103 -1.75 5.68 -18.38
C GLY A 103 -0.51 5.12 -17.67
N TYR A 104 -0.65 4.03 -16.92
CA TYR A 104 0.45 3.30 -16.30
C TYR A 104 0.69 1.96 -16.99
N LYS A 105 1.81 1.31 -16.68
CA LYS A 105 2.19 0.00 -17.21
C LYS A 105 2.58 -0.94 -16.07
N ALA A 106 2.22 -2.21 -16.19
CA ALA A 106 2.74 -3.25 -15.30
C ALA A 106 4.20 -3.54 -15.65
N VAL A 107 5.06 -3.56 -14.64
CA VAL A 107 6.50 -3.81 -14.78
C VAL A 107 6.84 -5.25 -14.38
N SER A 108 6.31 -5.72 -13.27
CA SER A 108 6.59 -7.06 -12.74
C SER A 108 5.48 -7.52 -11.79
N SER A 109 5.33 -8.84 -11.66
CA SER A 109 4.64 -9.47 -10.54
C SER A 109 5.65 -9.71 -9.43
N LEU A 110 5.28 -9.43 -8.17
CA LEU A 110 6.20 -9.51 -7.04
C LEU A 110 6.01 -10.78 -6.21
N TYR A 111 4.84 -10.98 -5.65
CA TYR A 111 4.54 -12.12 -4.76
C TYR A 111 3.02 -12.37 -4.70
N THR A 112 2.64 -13.54 -4.17
CA THR A 112 1.24 -13.85 -3.88
C THR A 112 0.87 -13.32 -2.52
N GLU A 113 -0.27 -12.63 -2.43
CA GLU A 113 -0.83 -12.15 -1.18
C GLU A 113 -1.84 -13.15 -0.61
N ALA A 114 -1.87 -13.24 0.71
CA ALA A 114 -2.88 -13.97 1.46
C ALA A 114 -3.77 -12.97 2.21
N CYS A 115 -5.08 -13.13 2.10
CA CYS A 115 -6.02 -12.42 2.95
C CYS A 115 -6.13 -13.18 4.26
N GLN A 116 -5.78 -12.54 5.37
CA GLN A 116 -5.78 -13.11 6.71
C GLN A 116 -6.76 -12.34 7.59
N ILE A 117 -7.53 -13.06 8.41
CA ILE A 117 -8.41 -12.45 9.41
C ILE A 117 -7.82 -12.75 10.77
N VAL A 118 -7.46 -11.70 11.48
CA VAL A 118 -6.77 -11.77 12.77
C VAL A 118 -7.76 -11.50 13.89
N VAL A 119 -7.81 -12.40 14.85
CA VAL A 119 -8.60 -12.26 16.08
C VAL A 119 -7.73 -12.53 17.30
N ARG A 120 -8.15 -12.09 18.48
CA ARG A 120 -7.51 -12.47 19.73
C ARG A 120 -7.75 -13.96 20.01
N SER A 121 -6.76 -14.66 20.58
CA SER A 121 -6.89 -16.09 20.89
C SER A 121 -7.95 -16.41 21.94
N ASP A 122 -8.27 -15.45 22.80
CA ASP A 122 -9.30 -15.55 23.85
C ASP A 122 -10.70 -15.12 23.35
N SER A 123 -10.83 -14.73 22.07
CA SER A 123 -12.10 -14.39 21.43
C SER A 123 -12.97 -15.64 21.22
N ASP A 124 -14.27 -15.48 21.33
CA ASP A 124 -15.30 -16.49 20.98
C ASP A 124 -15.53 -16.64 19.47
N ILE A 125 -14.99 -15.75 18.63
CA ILE A 125 -15.09 -15.79 17.18
C ILE A 125 -14.34 -17.01 16.64
N GLN A 126 -14.99 -18.01 16.10
CA GLN A 126 -14.40 -19.24 15.56
C GLN A 126 -14.56 -19.37 14.04
N THR A 127 -15.60 -18.76 13.48
CA THR A 127 -15.99 -18.83 12.07
C THR A 127 -16.25 -17.42 11.52
N LEU A 128 -16.45 -17.30 10.21
CA LEU A 128 -16.86 -16.03 9.58
C LEU A 128 -18.23 -15.55 10.09
N ASP A 129 -19.15 -16.47 10.35
CA ASP A 129 -20.49 -16.13 10.83
C ASP A 129 -20.44 -15.45 12.20
N ASP A 130 -19.44 -15.77 13.04
CA ASP A 130 -19.24 -15.14 14.35
C ASP A 130 -18.80 -13.67 14.25
N LEU A 131 -18.50 -13.16 13.05
CA LEU A 131 -18.26 -11.75 12.82
C LEU A 131 -19.54 -10.91 12.84
N GLN A 132 -20.72 -11.54 12.80
CA GLN A 132 -21.97 -10.82 12.96
C GLN A 132 -22.02 -10.08 14.30
N ASP A 133 -22.50 -8.85 14.26
CA ASP A 133 -22.56 -7.92 15.41
C ASP A 133 -21.18 -7.56 16.02
N ARG A 134 -20.07 -7.87 15.30
CA ARG A 134 -18.71 -7.54 15.73
C ARG A 134 -18.19 -6.30 15.02
N LYS A 135 -17.24 -5.63 15.69
CA LYS A 135 -16.52 -4.49 15.13
C LYS A 135 -15.23 -4.96 14.44
N VAL A 136 -15.18 -4.84 13.12
CA VAL A 136 -14.15 -5.43 12.28
C VAL A 136 -13.45 -4.37 11.43
N SER A 137 -12.12 -4.30 11.52
CA SER A 137 -11.37 -3.47 10.58
C SER A 137 -11.20 -4.21 9.25
N ILE A 138 -11.68 -3.56 8.19
CA ILE A 138 -11.60 -4.08 6.82
C ILE A 138 -10.42 -3.53 6.01
N GLY A 139 -9.42 -2.92 6.68
CA GLY A 139 -8.29 -2.26 6.05
C GLY A 139 -8.53 -0.77 5.84
N ALA A 140 -7.50 -0.04 5.42
CA ALA A 140 -7.62 1.37 5.08
C ALA A 140 -8.59 1.57 3.91
N ALA A 141 -9.30 2.68 3.88
CA ALA A 141 -10.14 3.04 2.73
C ALA A 141 -9.29 3.10 1.46
N GLU A 142 -9.80 2.61 0.34
CA GLU A 142 -9.09 2.48 -0.95
C GLU A 142 -7.89 1.48 -0.93
N SER A 143 -7.81 0.61 0.06
CA SER A 143 -6.82 -0.48 0.08
C SER A 143 -7.32 -1.73 -0.66
N GLY A 144 -6.37 -2.60 -1.04
CA GLY A 144 -6.71 -3.94 -1.51
C GLY A 144 -7.33 -4.81 -0.43
N THR A 145 -6.97 -4.58 0.83
CA THR A 145 -7.56 -5.28 1.98
C THR A 145 -9.05 -4.96 2.12
N GLU A 146 -9.44 -3.69 1.98
CA GLU A 146 -10.85 -3.29 1.99
C GLU A 146 -11.65 -4.03 0.91
N ARG A 147 -11.10 -4.11 -0.29
CA ARG A 147 -11.71 -4.81 -1.42
C ARG A 147 -11.94 -6.29 -1.09
N ASN A 148 -10.90 -6.97 -0.61
CA ASN A 148 -10.95 -8.39 -0.28
C ASN A 148 -11.86 -8.68 0.91
N ALA A 149 -11.82 -7.85 1.95
CA ALA A 149 -12.67 -7.98 3.12
C ALA A 149 -14.16 -7.89 2.75
N LYS A 150 -14.53 -6.87 1.96
CA LYS A 150 -15.92 -6.71 1.47
C LYS A 150 -16.37 -7.90 0.64
N GLU A 151 -15.50 -8.44 -0.20
CA GLU A 151 -15.80 -9.61 -1.02
C GLU A 151 -16.01 -10.87 -0.16
N ILE A 152 -15.10 -11.14 0.78
CA ILE A 152 -15.20 -12.30 1.69
C ILE A 152 -16.46 -12.21 2.55
N LEU A 153 -16.74 -11.05 3.16
CA LEU A 153 -17.94 -10.83 3.95
C LEU A 153 -19.21 -11.05 3.10
N SER A 154 -19.23 -10.49 1.89
CA SER A 154 -20.37 -10.66 0.97
C SER A 154 -20.61 -12.12 0.57
N PHE A 155 -19.54 -12.89 0.28
CA PHE A 155 -19.67 -14.33 -0.03
C PHE A 155 -20.17 -15.15 1.16
N SER A 156 -19.90 -14.71 2.38
CA SER A 156 -20.41 -15.33 3.61
C SER A 156 -21.81 -14.84 4.02
N GLY A 157 -22.45 -14.02 3.18
CA GLY A 157 -23.76 -13.44 3.47
C GLY A 157 -23.74 -12.30 4.50
N LEU A 158 -22.55 -11.85 4.90
CA LEU A 158 -22.37 -10.72 5.80
C LEU A 158 -22.29 -9.40 5.01
N ASN A 159 -22.79 -8.33 5.63
CA ASN A 159 -22.78 -6.99 5.05
C ASN A 159 -22.63 -5.93 6.15
N ASP A 160 -22.56 -4.66 5.77
CA ASP A 160 -22.40 -3.52 6.69
C ASP A 160 -23.58 -3.30 7.67
N GLN A 161 -24.68 -4.03 7.50
CA GLN A 161 -25.80 -4.05 8.47
C GLN A 161 -25.61 -5.12 9.56
N LEU A 162 -24.83 -6.17 9.24
CA LEU A 162 -24.59 -7.30 10.13
C LEU A 162 -23.22 -7.22 10.81
N VAL A 163 -22.28 -6.46 10.26
CA VAL A 163 -20.93 -6.29 10.80
C VAL A 163 -20.63 -4.79 10.93
N GLU A 164 -20.18 -4.34 12.08
CA GLU A 164 -19.69 -2.95 12.23
C GLU A 164 -18.31 -2.82 11.57
N THR A 165 -18.28 -2.45 10.30
CA THR A 165 -17.01 -2.29 9.56
C THR A 165 -16.35 -0.94 9.83
N VAL A 166 -15.03 -0.93 9.99
CA VAL A 166 -14.23 0.29 10.15
C VAL A 166 -13.00 0.25 9.24
N ASN A 167 -12.63 1.39 8.68
CA ASN A 167 -11.43 1.52 7.87
C ASN A 167 -10.24 1.99 8.74
N LEU A 168 -9.27 1.10 8.94
CA LEU A 168 -8.04 1.38 9.68
C LEU A 168 -6.83 0.87 8.90
N ASP A 169 -5.70 1.57 9.01
CA ASP A 169 -4.41 1.01 8.63
C ASP A 169 -4.02 -0.16 9.55
N TYR A 170 -3.06 -0.98 9.13
CA TYR A 170 -2.69 -2.19 9.87
C TYR A 170 -2.17 -1.91 11.27
N THR A 171 -1.34 -0.88 11.43
CA THR A 171 -0.76 -0.51 12.72
C THR A 171 -1.83 -0.11 13.72
N LYS A 172 -2.79 0.69 13.27
CA LYS A 172 -3.92 1.12 14.09
C LYS A 172 -4.88 -0.02 14.39
N ALA A 173 -5.17 -0.88 13.40
CA ALA A 173 -6.01 -2.06 13.58
C ALA A 173 -5.40 -3.02 14.62
N ALA A 174 -4.09 -3.32 14.53
CA ALA A 174 -3.38 -4.15 15.48
C ALA A 174 -3.47 -3.60 16.92
N SER A 175 -3.19 -2.30 17.11
CA SER A 175 -3.30 -1.64 18.41
C SER A 175 -4.72 -1.66 18.96
N MET A 176 -5.73 -1.48 18.12
CA MET A 176 -7.13 -1.53 18.54
C MET A 176 -7.59 -2.95 18.86
N LEU A 177 -7.10 -3.98 18.16
CA LEU A 177 -7.36 -5.38 18.49
C LEU A 177 -6.72 -5.74 19.84
N ALA A 178 -5.45 -5.37 20.06
CA ALA A 178 -4.75 -5.62 21.32
C ALA A 178 -5.49 -5.00 22.51
N SER A 179 -6.04 -3.79 22.34
CA SER A 179 -6.79 -3.08 23.39
C SER A 179 -8.28 -3.46 23.46
N GLY A 180 -8.76 -4.41 22.66
CA GLY A 180 -10.15 -4.86 22.64
C GLY A 180 -11.16 -3.82 22.12
N LYS A 181 -10.70 -2.84 21.34
CA LYS A 181 -11.57 -1.82 20.71
C LYS A 181 -12.15 -2.25 19.38
N ILE A 182 -11.61 -3.30 18.78
CA ILE A 182 -12.17 -4.03 17.67
C ILE A 182 -12.04 -5.54 17.96
N ASP A 183 -12.86 -6.35 17.33
CA ASP A 183 -12.93 -7.80 17.54
C ASP A 183 -12.06 -8.58 16.55
N ALA A 184 -11.89 -8.05 15.34
CA ALA A 184 -11.10 -8.64 14.28
C ALA A 184 -10.54 -7.58 13.32
N PHE A 185 -9.51 -7.94 12.56
CA PHE A 185 -9.11 -7.15 11.39
C PHE A 185 -8.66 -8.02 10.24
N PHE A 186 -8.93 -7.54 9.03
CA PHE A 186 -8.43 -8.12 7.79
C PHE A 186 -7.04 -7.57 7.46
N CYS A 187 -6.16 -8.45 6.97
CA CYS A 187 -4.83 -8.12 6.50
C CYS A 187 -4.54 -8.87 5.20
N THR A 188 -4.44 -8.18 4.08
CA THR A 188 -4.04 -8.76 2.80
C THR A 188 -2.60 -8.38 2.52
N ALA A 189 -1.71 -9.35 2.64
CA ALA A 189 -0.27 -9.15 2.48
C ALA A 189 0.42 -10.51 2.27
N GLY A 190 1.76 -10.54 2.30
CA GLY A 190 2.51 -11.79 2.38
C GLY A 190 2.13 -12.60 3.63
N ILE A 191 2.40 -13.91 3.62
CA ILE A 191 2.06 -14.83 4.72
C ILE A 191 2.62 -14.34 6.07
N ARG A 192 3.81 -13.74 6.06
CA ARG A 192 4.40 -13.07 7.23
C ARG A 192 4.41 -11.57 7.00
N THR A 193 3.89 -10.83 7.96
CA THR A 193 3.90 -9.37 7.95
C THR A 193 4.42 -8.84 9.28
N THR A 194 5.12 -7.73 9.23
CA THR A 194 5.68 -7.09 10.42
C THR A 194 4.58 -6.77 11.44
N VAL A 195 3.43 -6.31 11.00
CA VAL A 195 2.34 -5.94 11.90
C VAL A 195 1.80 -7.14 12.69
N ILE A 196 1.65 -8.31 12.05
CA ILE A 196 1.18 -9.53 12.73
C ILE A 196 2.26 -10.06 13.68
N ASP A 197 3.53 -10.03 13.25
CA ASP A 197 4.66 -10.46 14.09
C ASP A 197 4.79 -9.57 15.34
N GLU A 198 4.67 -8.26 15.23
CA GLU A 198 4.71 -7.34 16.38
C GLU A 198 3.48 -7.51 17.28
N LEU A 199 2.29 -7.60 16.72
CA LEU A 199 1.06 -7.83 17.50
C LEU A 199 1.13 -9.14 18.30
N SER A 200 1.72 -10.18 17.74
CA SER A 200 1.86 -11.49 18.43
C SER A 200 2.74 -11.43 19.68
N LYS A 201 3.59 -10.39 19.80
CA LYS A 201 4.40 -10.13 21.02
C LYS A 201 3.59 -9.38 22.08
N GLU A 202 2.59 -8.59 21.67
CA GLU A 202 1.78 -7.80 22.59
C GLU A 202 0.60 -8.60 23.17
N CYS A 203 -0.07 -9.40 22.32
CA CYS A 203 -1.19 -10.25 22.77
C CYS A 203 -1.23 -11.55 21.98
N LYS A 204 -1.86 -12.58 22.57
CA LYS A 204 -2.07 -13.85 21.87
C LYS A 204 -3.13 -13.67 20.80
N ILE A 205 -2.79 -14.01 19.59
CA ILE A 205 -3.68 -13.95 18.42
C ILE A 205 -3.80 -15.31 17.74
N ARG A 206 -4.81 -15.45 16.91
CA ARG A 206 -4.96 -16.53 15.94
C ARG A 206 -5.55 -16.00 14.64
N LEU A 207 -5.34 -16.74 13.58
CA LEU A 207 -6.00 -16.50 12.30
C LEU A 207 -7.33 -17.25 12.28
N LEU A 208 -8.35 -16.60 11.75
CA LEU A 208 -9.63 -17.22 11.50
C LEU A 208 -9.55 -18.00 10.18
N SER A 209 -10.04 -19.23 10.16
CA SER A 209 -10.13 -20.01 8.92
C SER A 209 -11.28 -19.50 8.06
N ILE A 210 -11.03 -19.38 6.77
CA ILE A 210 -12.02 -19.01 5.74
C ILE A 210 -12.53 -20.27 5.07
#